data_b3491ea668eac101a7d7f9258456601a
#
_entry.id   b3491ea668eac101a7d7f9258456601a
#
_cell.length_a   1.000
_cell.length_b   1.000
_cell.length_c   1.000
_cell.angle_alpha   90.00
_cell.angle_beta   90.00
_cell.angle_gamma   90.00
#
_symmetry.space_group_name_H-M   'P 1'
#
loop_
_entity.id
_entity.type
_entity.pdbx_description
1 polymer ?
#
loop_
_entity_poly.entity_id
_entity_poly.type
_entity_poly.pdbx_seq_one_letter_code
_entity_poly.pdbx_strand_id
1 'polypeptide(L)' 'MADKSLIRVREAALAYAEAVRTTQRFFDRVDDTESPAVLAEYATLVEREKEAREERLDAIEAAGFEVPSIDESDPDD' A
#
# COMPACT_ATOMS: atom_id res chain seq x y z
N MET A 1 -23.73 -6.27 14.34
CA MET A 1 -22.88 -7.44 14.22
C MET A 1 -21.65 -7.09 13.43
N ALA A 2 -20.50 -7.47 13.92
CA ALA A 2 -19.25 -7.12 13.24
C ALA A 2 -19.11 -7.96 11.98
N ASP A 3 -18.68 -7.31 10.93
CA ASP A 3 -18.45 -7.96 9.66
C ASP A 3 -16.96 -8.27 9.59
N LYS A 4 -16.60 -9.54 9.68
CA LYS A 4 -15.19 -9.92 9.68
C LYS A 4 -14.50 -9.45 8.42
N SER A 5 -15.23 -9.42 7.30
CA SER A 5 -14.64 -8.94 6.05
C SER A 5 -14.24 -7.48 6.14
N LEU A 6 -15.09 -6.66 6.76
CA LEU A 6 -14.76 -5.26 6.94
C LEU A 6 -13.62 -5.07 7.93
N ILE A 7 -13.56 -5.91 8.95
CA ILE A 7 -12.46 -5.84 9.90
C ILE A 7 -11.15 -6.12 9.18
N ARG A 8 -11.13 -7.14 8.32
CA ARG A 8 -9.93 -7.46 7.57
C ARG A 8 -9.55 -6.32 6.63
N VAL A 9 -10.54 -5.73 5.96
CA VAL A 9 -10.28 -4.60 5.06
C VAL A 9 -9.67 -3.45 5.83
N ARG A 10 -10.20 -3.16 7.03
CA ARG A 10 -9.66 -2.06 7.83
C ARG A 10 -8.23 -2.34 8.24
N GLU A 11 -7.95 -3.56 8.67
CA GLU A 11 -6.60 -3.88 9.11
C GLU A 11 -5.62 -3.80 7.95
N ALA A 12 -6.03 -4.26 6.77
CA ALA A 12 -5.16 -4.18 5.60
C ALA A 12 -4.93 -2.73 5.19
N ALA A 13 -5.96 -1.89 5.30
CA ALA A 13 -5.81 -0.49 4.97
C ALA A 13 -4.86 0.21 5.93
N LEU A 14 -4.95 -0.13 7.22
CA LEU A 14 -4.04 0.46 8.20
C LEU A 14 -2.61 0.01 7.97
N ALA A 15 -2.42 -1.24 7.58
CA ALA A 15 -1.08 -1.74 7.29
C ALA A 15 -0.49 -1.02 6.08
N TYR A 16 -1.30 -0.78 5.07
CA TYR A 16 -0.83 -0.04 3.91
C TYR A 16 -0.46 1.40 4.29
N ALA A 17 -1.31 2.05 5.07
CA ALA A 17 -1.02 3.41 5.51
C ALA A 17 0.27 3.45 6.32
N GLU A 18 0.52 2.45 7.14
CA GLU A 18 1.74 2.40 7.92
C GLU A 18 2.96 2.23 7.03
N ALA A 19 2.85 1.40 5.99
CA ALA A 19 3.96 1.23 5.05
C ALA A 19 4.29 2.54 4.36
N VAL A 20 3.28 3.31 3.97
CA VAL A 20 3.49 4.60 3.33
C VAL A 20 4.16 5.57 4.31
N ARG A 21 3.71 5.58 5.56
CA ARG A 21 4.32 6.47 6.55
C ARG A 21 5.77 6.12 6.80
N THR A 22 6.08 4.82 6.79
CA THR A 22 7.47 4.41 6.96
C THR A 22 8.33 4.95 5.83
N THR A 23 7.82 4.91 4.61
CA THR A 23 8.55 5.48 3.47
C THR A 23 8.71 6.98 3.61
N GLN A 24 7.68 7.67 4.09
CA GLN A 24 7.79 9.11 4.30
C GLN A 24 8.87 9.45 5.33
N ARG A 25 8.93 8.69 6.42
CA ARG A 25 9.96 8.92 7.42
C ARG A 25 11.35 8.65 6.87
N PHE A 26 11.45 7.67 5.96
CA PHE A 26 12.71 7.41 5.29
C PHE A 26 13.18 8.66 4.55
N PHE A 27 12.30 9.26 3.77
CA PHE A 27 12.68 10.45 3.01
C PHE A 27 13.00 11.64 3.93
N ASP A 28 12.37 11.70 5.10
CA ASP A 28 12.65 12.79 6.03
C ASP A 28 14.06 12.74 6.59
N ARG A 29 14.66 11.55 6.66
CA ARG A 29 15.99 11.42 7.27
C ARG A 29 17.10 11.16 6.27
N VAL A 30 16.76 10.94 5.02
CA VAL A 30 17.77 10.62 4.02
C VAL A 30 18.39 11.89 3.46
N ASP A 31 19.72 11.93 3.45
CA ASP A 31 20.42 13.07 2.87
C ASP A 31 21.03 12.73 1.52
N ASP A 32 21.56 11.51 1.38
CA ASP A 32 22.26 11.12 0.17
C ASP A 32 21.43 10.12 -0.57
N THR A 33 20.70 10.59 -1.56
CA THR A 33 19.78 9.73 -2.29
C THR A 33 20.46 8.86 -3.33
N GLU A 34 21.80 8.98 -3.45
CA GLU A 34 22.53 8.19 -4.42
C GLU A 34 23.35 7.08 -3.78
N SER A 35 23.36 7.01 -2.46
CA SER A 35 24.10 5.98 -1.77
C SER A 35 23.52 4.61 -2.08
N PRO A 36 24.35 3.60 -2.40
CA PRO A 36 23.80 2.26 -2.63
C PRO A 36 23.00 1.72 -1.46
N ALA A 37 23.42 2.01 -0.24
CA ALA A 37 22.70 1.54 0.93
C ALA A 37 21.32 2.16 1.01
N VAL A 38 21.22 3.45 0.69
CA VAL A 38 19.94 4.15 0.69
C VAL A 38 19.04 3.61 -0.41
N LEU A 39 19.61 3.36 -1.58
CA LEU A 39 18.81 2.83 -2.67
C LEU A 39 18.27 1.44 -2.34
N ALA A 40 19.09 0.62 -1.68
CA ALA A 40 18.65 -0.71 -1.27
C ALA A 40 17.54 -0.62 -0.23
N GLU A 41 17.65 0.31 0.70
CA GLU A 41 16.61 0.49 1.71
C GLU A 41 15.31 0.94 1.05
N TYR A 42 15.40 1.86 0.11
CA TYR A 42 14.21 2.33 -0.58
C TYR A 42 13.54 1.18 -1.35
N ALA A 43 14.34 0.33 -2.00
CA ALA A 43 13.78 -0.79 -2.72
C ALA A 43 12.98 -1.70 -1.79
N THR A 44 13.48 -1.91 -0.57
CA THR A 44 12.76 -2.71 0.41
C THR A 44 11.43 -2.05 0.80
N LEU A 45 11.45 -0.73 0.95
CA LEU A 45 10.23 -0.01 1.29
C LEU A 45 9.20 -0.07 0.18
N VAL A 46 9.65 0.03 -1.06
CA VAL A 46 8.75 -0.08 -2.21
C VAL A 46 8.10 -1.46 -2.23
N GLU A 47 8.89 -2.48 -1.96
CA GLU A 47 8.34 -3.83 -1.94
C GLU A 47 7.32 -3.99 -0.82
N ARG A 48 7.59 -3.41 0.34
CA ARG A 48 6.65 -3.46 1.45
C ARG A 48 5.33 -2.79 1.11
N GLU A 49 5.40 -1.63 0.46
CA GLU A 49 4.18 -0.94 0.07
C GLU A 49 3.40 -1.75 -0.95
N LYS A 50 4.11 -2.39 -1.87
CA LYS A 50 3.45 -3.20 -2.88
C LYS A 50 2.71 -4.37 -2.25
N GLU A 51 3.37 -5.05 -1.32
CA GLU A 51 2.74 -6.18 -0.64
C GLU A 51 1.53 -5.75 0.16
N ALA A 52 1.65 -4.64 0.87
CA ALA A 52 0.54 -4.15 1.66
C ALA A 52 -0.63 -3.73 0.77
N ARG A 53 -0.33 -3.13 -0.37
CA ARG A 53 -1.38 -2.72 -1.30
C ARG A 53 -2.10 -3.94 -1.85
N GLU A 54 -1.36 -4.98 -2.19
CA GLU A 54 -1.98 -6.18 -2.72
C GLU A 54 -2.83 -6.87 -1.68
N GLU A 55 -2.35 -6.88 -0.44
CA GLU A 55 -3.12 -7.46 0.65
C GLU A 55 -4.42 -6.69 0.86
N ARG A 56 -4.36 -5.37 0.74
CA ARG A 56 -5.55 -4.56 0.88
C ARG A 56 -6.56 -4.86 -0.23
N LEU A 57 -6.09 -4.97 -1.46
CA LEU A 57 -6.98 -5.28 -2.57
C LEU A 57 -7.59 -6.68 -2.42
N ASP A 58 -6.79 -7.65 -1.96
CA ASP A 58 -7.30 -8.98 -1.73
C ASP A 58 -8.40 -8.96 -0.67
N ALA A 59 -8.19 -8.19 0.39
CA ALA A 59 -9.19 -8.10 1.45
C ALA A 59 -10.49 -7.50 0.94
N ILE A 60 -10.38 -6.48 0.10
CA ILE A 60 -11.56 -5.82 -0.46
C ILE A 60 -12.31 -6.80 -1.37
N GLU A 61 -11.59 -7.52 -2.20
CA GLU A 61 -12.22 -8.48 -3.09
C GLU A 61 -12.86 -9.61 -2.32
N ALA A 62 -12.17 -10.09 -1.27
CA ALA A 62 -12.73 -11.17 -0.46
C ALA A 62 -13.98 -10.73 0.26
N ALA A 63 -14.09 -9.44 0.55
CA ALA A 63 -15.27 -8.90 1.20
C ALA A 63 -16.43 -8.69 0.23
N GLY A 64 -16.18 -8.86 -1.06
CA GLY A 64 -17.24 -8.72 -2.05
C GLY A 64 -17.49 -7.30 -2.50
N PHE A 65 -16.61 -6.39 -2.16
CA PHE A 65 -16.74 -5.01 -2.64
C PHE A 65 -16.12 -4.88 -4.01
N GLU A 66 -16.74 -4.03 -4.82
CA GLU A 66 -16.19 -3.75 -6.12
C GLU A 66 -15.11 -2.70 -5.98
N VAL A 67 -13.96 -2.96 -6.59
CA VAL A 67 -12.84 -2.04 -6.52
C VAL A 67 -12.76 -1.30 -7.84
N PRO A 68 -12.98 0.00 -7.83
CA PRO A 68 -12.83 0.76 -9.07
C PRO A 68 -11.39 0.69 -9.53
N SER A 69 -11.22 0.48 -10.81
CA SER A 69 -9.88 0.43 -11.36
C SER A 69 -9.59 1.73 -12.05
N ILE A 70 -8.62 2.44 -11.55
CA ILE A 70 -8.26 3.70 -12.16
C ILE A 70 -7.76 3.51 -13.57
N ASP A 71 -7.10 2.40 -13.78
CA ASP A 71 -6.56 2.10 -15.08
C ASP A 71 -7.61 1.97 -16.13
N GLU A 72 -8.76 1.52 -15.72
CA GLU A 72 -9.80 1.25 -16.68
C GLU A 72 -10.74 2.34 -16.82
N SER A 73 -10.53 3.31 -16.06
CA SER A 73 -11.42 4.40 -16.22
C SER A 73 -11.20 4.90 -17.55
N ASP A 74 -11.50 4.57 -18.33
CA ASP A 74 -11.37 4.98 -19.43
C ASP A 74 -12.13 5.67 -19.90
N PRO A 75 -11.94 6.09 -20.19
CA PRO A 75 -12.49 6.81 -20.35
C PRO A 75 -13.17 7.23 -21.29
N ASP A 76 -13.36 7.16 -21.64
CA ASP A 76 -13.90 7.58 -22.45
C ASP A 76 -14.66 7.50 -22.64
N ASP A 77 -14.71 7.33 -22.14
CA ASP A 77 -15.47 7.25 -22.33
C ASP A 77 -15.84 7.74 -22.46
#